data_9c46bb5ab14febde2b1602ac4469e690
#
_entry.id   9c46bb5ab14febde2b1602ac4469e690
#
_cell.length_a   1.000
_cell.length_b   1.000
_cell.length_c   1.000
_cell.angle_alpha   90.00
_cell.angle_beta   90.00
_cell.angle_gamma   90.00
#
_symmetry.space_group_name_H-M   'P 1'
#
loop_
_entity.id
_entity.type
_entity.pdbx_description
1 polymer ?
#
loop_
_entity_poly.entity_id
_entity_poly.type
_entity_poly.pdbx_seq_one_letter_code
_entity_poly.pdbx_strand_id
1 'polypeptide(L)'
;MDDGAGNGNGDHVQMVELGQLPGGDNPPQNAGAAVAGGGGGGHAPDFDANDAGTLLVVATLISGLSYQLGTNIPGGYWQDDAAWHVAGDPIMRDKHRRRYWLFMSGSWVAFGSSMLLTVGLLTGVPAGSRFIRAAFLVAYSSLVLTFVTSQPRTSLAMDIAIWVGVMAALAVVTSYLRLDRLPTWAQAAFRQLLGR
;
A
#
# COMPACT_ATOMS: atom_id res chain seq x y z
N MET A 1 54.04 45.90 -9.47
CA MET A 1 53.36 46.67 -8.48
C MET A 1 51.93 46.28 -8.56
N ASP A 2 51.31 45.57 -7.68
CA ASP A 2 51.59 45.28 -6.29
C ASP A 2 50.84 43.99 -5.93
N ASP A 3 51.38 43.24 -5.03
CA ASP A 3 50.96 41.97 -4.51
C ASP A 3 49.66 42.07 -3.69
N GLY A 4 48.81 41.04 -3.77
CA GLY A 4 47.66 40.85 -2.90
C GLY A 4 47.37 39.38 -2.66
N ALA A 5 48.11 38.78 -1.75
CA ALA A 5 47.89 37.44 -1.23
C ALA A 5 46.52 37.40 -0.46
N GLY A 6 45.65 36.50 -0.79
CA GLY A 6 44.39 36.18 -0.11
C GLY A 6 44.34 34.73 0.30
N ASN A 7 44.58 34.53 1.51
CA ASN A 7 44.51 33.43 2.45
C ASN A 7 43.40 32.40 2.16
N GLY A 8 43.79 31.18 1.84
CA GLY A 8 42.91 30.03 1.83
C GLY A 8 42.67 29.55 3.25
N ASN A 9 41.42 29.59 3.69
CA ASN A 9 40.99 28.93 4.91
C ASN A 9 40.37 27.58 4.54
N GLY A 10 41.18 26.54 4.67
CA GLY A 10 40.74 25.18 4.54
C GLY A 10 40.00 24.74 5.81
N ASP A 11 38.71 24.58 5.70
CA ASP A 11 37.93 23.94 6.75
C ASP A 11 38.28 22.46 6.85
N HIS A 12 39.14 22.16 7.81
CA HIS A 12 39.41 20.81 8.29
C HIS A 12 38.12 20.25 8.94
N VAL A 13 37.47 19.34 8.21
CA VAL A 13 36.49 18.46 8.81
C VAL A 13 37.24 17.52 9.76
N GLN A 14 37.16 17.77 11.05
CA GLN A 14 37.64 16.87 12.10
C GLN A 14 36.79 15.59 12.06
N MET A 15 37.43 14.53 11.62
CA MET A 15 36.95 13.16 11.81
C MET A 15 37.02 12.87 13.31
N VAL A 16 35.87 12.75 13.97
CA VAL A 16 35.78 12.34 15.37
C VAL A 16 36.16 10.87 15.44
N GLU A 17 37.36 10.62 15.90
CA GLU A 17 37.88 9.32 16.26
C GLU A 17 37.11 8.78 17.46
N LEU A 18 36.30 7.72 17.24
CA LEU A 18 35.60 7.00 18.30
C LEU A 18 36.63 6.30 19.18
N GLY A 19 36.94 6.94 20.30
CA GLY A 19 37.79 6.41 21.36
C GLY A 19 37.28 5.08 21.89
N GLN A 20 38.17 4.15 21.87
CA GLN A 20 38.15 2.81 22.46
C GLN A 20 37.83 2.90 23.95
N LEU A 21 36.69 2.39 24.40
CA LEU A 21 36.38 2.22 25.81
C LEU A 21 37.09 0.97 26.35
N PRO A 22 37.78 1.05 27.49
CA PRO A 22 38.42 -0.10 28.13
C PRO A 22 37.39 -1.04 28.72
N GLY A 23 37.67 -2.34 28.61
CA GLY A 23 36.86 -3.39 29.16
C GLY A 23 36.80 -3.34 30.70
N GLY A 24 35.64 -3.66 31.23
CA GLY A 24 35.37 -3.78 32.65
C GLY A 24 34.08 -4.53 32.91
N ASP A 25 34.24 -5.76 33.35
CA ASP A 25 33.38 -6.51 34.24
C ASP A 25 31.92 -6.84 33.86
N ASN A 26 31.75 -8.11 33.56
CA ASN A 26 30.45 -8.79 33.57
C ASN A 26 29.81 -8.73 34.96
N PRO A 27 28.57 -8.24 35.12
CA PRO A 27 27.80 -8.55 36.32
C PRO A 27 27.13 -9.94 36.17
N PRO A 28 26.93 -10.66 37.28
CA PRO A 28 26.50 -12.04 37.25
C PRO A 28 25.06 -12.22 36.76
N GLN A 29 24.90 -13.20 35.89
CA GLN A 29 23.60 -13.81 35.63
C GLN A 29 23.17 -14.52 36.93
N ASN A 30 22.17 -14.00 37.62
CA ASN A 30 21.15 -14.70 38.37
C ASN A 30 20.36 -13.72 39.24
N ALA A 31 19.20 -13.30 38.73
CA ALA A 31 18.06 -13.00 39.58
C ALA A 31 16.83 -13.47 38.81
N GLY A 32 16.45 -14.70 39.03
CA GLY A 32 15.17 -15.23 38.70
C GLY A 32 14.09 -14.41 39.40
N ALA A 33 13.29 -13.73 38.63
CA ALA A 33 11.97 -13.32 39.04
C ALA A 33 10.99 -14.32 38.45
N ALA A 34 10.75 -15.36 39.17
CA ALA A 34 9.58 -16.20 39.01
C ALA A 34 8.34 -15.33 39.18
N VAL A 35 7.66 -14.99 38.14
CA VAL A 35 6.27 -14.63 38.19
C VAL A 35 5.48 -15.91 38.00
N ALA A 36 4.97 -16.35 39.09
CA ALA A 36 4.11 -17.50 39.23
C ALA A 36 2.83 -17.32 38.40
N GLY A 37 2.50 -18.41 37.75
CA GLY A 37 1.19 -19.00 37.85
C GLY A 37 0.04 -18.35 37.10
N GLY A 38 -0.49 -19.09 36.20
CA GLY A 38 -1.89 -18.92 35.85
C GLY A 38 -2.24 -19.43 34.48
N GLY A 39 -2.74 -20.67 34.45
CA GLY A 39 -3.72 -21.06 33.45
C GLY A 39 -3.16 -21.44 32.08
N GLY A 40 -2.96 -22.72 31.87
CA GLY A 40 -2.91 -23.35 30.57
C GLY A 40 -4.18 -23.07 29.78
N GLY A 41 -4.15 -22.07 28.95
CA GLY A 41 -4.99 -21.90 27.80
C GLY A 41 -4.05 -21.99 26.62
N GLY A 42 -4.16 -23.05 25.83
CA GLY A 42 -3.43 -23.16 24.57
C GLY A 42 -3.70 -21.91 23.74
N HIS A 43 -2.72 -21.01 23.70
CA HIS A 43 -2.71 -19.91 22.78
C HIS A 43 -2.60 -20.54 21.39
N ALA A 44 -3.74 -20.65 20.71
CA ALA A 44 -3.72 -20.75 19.26
C ALA A 44 -2.83 -19.60 18.77
N PRO A 45 -1.92 -19.85 17.83
CA PRO A 45 -1.02 -18.80 17.35
C PRO A 45 -1.85 -17.58 16.96
N ASP A 46 -1.40 -16.41 17.42
CA ASP A 46 -2.03 -15.11 17.18
C ASP A 46 -2.12 -14.78 15.68
N PHE A 47 -2.93 -15.55 14.95
CA PHE A 47 -3.20 -15.32 13.53
C PHE A 47 -3.87 -13.97 13.33
N ASP A 48 -4.73 -13.53 14.25
CA ASP A 48 -5.45 -12.28 14.13
C ASP A 48 -4.56 -11.04 14.24
N ALA A 49 -3.56 -11.05 15.13
CA ALA A 49 -2.64 -9.93 15.29
C ALA A 49 -1.68 -9.81 14.10
N ASN A 50 -1.21 -10.94 13.56
CA ASN A 50 -0.34 -10.95 12.39
C ASN A 50 -1.10 -10.54 11.12
N ASP A 51 -2.37 -10.93 10.98
CA ASP A 51 -3.24 -10.52 9.88
C ASP A 51 -3.52 -9.01 9.90
N ALA A 52 -3.76 -8.42 11.08
CA ALA A 52 -3.96 -6.98 11.23
C ALA A 52 -2.71 -6.17 10.86
N GLY A 53 -1.53 -6.62 11.30
CA GLY A 53 -0.26 -5.99 10.96
C GLY A 53 0.03 -6.04 9.45
N THR A 54 -0.21 -7.18 8.82
CA THR A 54 -0.05 -7.35 7.38
C THR A 54 -1.01 -6.45 6.59
N LEU A 55 -2.28 -6.38 7.01
CA LEU A 55 -3.27 -5.50 6.38
C LEU A 55 -2.91 -4.03 6.55
N LEU A 56 -2.34 -3.64 7.69
CA LEU A 56 -1.89 -2.26 7.92
C LEU A 56 -0.75 -1.88 6.96
N VAL A 57 0.23 -2.76 6.78
CA VAL A 57 1.30 -2.53 5.79
C VAL A 57 0.74 -2.40 4.38
N VAL A 58 -0.18 -3.27 3.97
CA VAL A 58 -0.81 -3.19 2.65
C VAL A 58 -1.64 -1.91 2.51
N ALA A 59 -2.38 -1.50 3.54
CA ALA A 59 -3.16 -0.27 3.53
C ALA A 59 -2.28 0.97 3.34
N THR A 60 -1.15 1.05 4.03
CA THR A 60 -0.20 2.16 3.89
C THR A 60 0.46 2.18 2.51
N LEU A 61 0.78 1.01 1.93
CA LEU A 61 1.26 0.91 0.56
C LEU A 61 0.23 1.39 -0.46
N ILE A 62 -1.04 0.99 -0.32
CA ILE A 62 -2.13 1.46 -1.20
C ILE A 62 -2.29 2.99 -1.07
N SER A 63 -2.23 3.54 0.15
CA SER A 63 -2.28 4.99 0.37
C SER A 63 -1.16 5.72 -0.38
N GLY A 64 0.08 5.26 -0.23
CA GLY A 64 1.25 5.87 -0.88
C GLY A 64 1.17 5.80 -2.41
N LEU A 65 0.80 4.63 -2.96
CA LEU A 65 0.64 4.45 -4.40
C LEU A 65 -0.51 5.28 -4.97
N SER A 66 -1.65 5.34 -4.27
CA SER A 66 -2.80 6.14 -4.70
C SER A 66 -2.49 7.62 -4.70
N TYR A 67 -1.76 8.11 -3.70
CA TYR A 67 -1.28 9.48 -3.64
C TYR A 67 -0.34 9.79 -4.82
N GLN A 68 0.66 8.93 -5.07
CA GLN A 68 1.59 9.10 -6.19
C GLN A 68 0.88 9.11 -7.54
N LEU A 69 -0.05 8.18 -7.76
CA LEU A 69 -0.82 8.15 -9.00
C LEU A 69 -1.70 9.38 -9.15
N GLY A 70 -2.36 9.84 -8.08
CA GLY A 70 -3.22 11.02 -8.10
C GLY A 70 -2.48 12.34 -8.35
N THR A 71 -1.22 12.44 -7.93
CA THR A 71 -0.38 13.62 -8.15
C THR A 71 0.38 13.60 -9.47
N ASN A 72 0.66 12.41 -10.01
CA ASN A 72 1.36 12.23 -11.29
C ASN A 72 0.37 11.84 -12.40
N ILE A 73 -0.37 12.82 -12.91
CA ILE A 73 -1.40 12.59 -13.92
C ILE A 73 -0.76 12.13 -15.24
N PRO A 74 -1.25 11.04 -15.84
CA PRO A 74 -0.76 10.57 -17.12
C PRO A 74 -0.92 11.59 -18.23
N GLY A 75 0.14 11.80 -19.01
CA GLY A 75 0.16 12.80 -20.08
C GLY A 75 0.67 14.17 -19.66
N GLY A 76 0.91 14.40 -18.36
CA GLY A 76 1.50 15.64 -17.86
C GLY A 76 0.55 16.82 -17.83
N TYR A 77 1.16 18.00 -17.72
CA TYR A 77 0.46 19.29 -17.60
C TYR A 77 0.88 20.23 -18.72
N TRP A 78 -0.01 21.11 -19.11
CA TRP A 78 0.31 22.18 -20.07
C TRP A 78 1.38 23.10 -19.49
N GLN A 79 2.37 23.45 -20.32
CA GLN A 79 3.48 24.31 -19.91
C GLN A 79 3.28 25.77 -20.32
N ASP A 80 2.26 26.05 -21.13
CA ASP A 80 1.94 27.36 -21.71
C ASP A 80 0.46 27.69 -21.56
N ASP A 81 0.14 28.97 -21.68
CA ASP A 81 -1.24 29.45 -21.72
C ASP A 81 -1.70 29.62 -23.17
N ALA A 82 -2.88 29.09 -23.49
CA ALA A 82 -3.54 29.28 -24.79
C ALA A 82 -5.04 29.54 -24.60
N ALA A 83 -5.75 29.86 -25.67
CA ALA A 83 -7.16 30.19 -25.59
C ALA A 83 -8.06 29.08 -25.00
N TRP A 84 -7.59 27.83 -24.97
CA TRP A 84 -8.34 26.64 -24.55
C TRP A 84 -7.69 25.84 -23.43
N HIS A 85 -6.54 26.26 -22.90
CA HIS A 85 -5.88 25.67 -21.72
C HIS A 85 -5.03 26.70 -20.99
N VAL A 86 -4.76 26.43 -19.71
CA VAL A 86 -3.90 27.23 -18.84
C VAL A 86 -2.72 26.38 -18.42
N ALA A 87 -1.55 26.99 -18.25
CA ALA A 87 -0.36 26.32 -17.74
C ALA A 87 -0.66 25.66 -16.40
N GLY A 88 -0.23 24.41 -16.23
CA GLY A 88 -0.52 23.60 -15.05
C GLY A 88 -1.82 22.80 -15.12
N ASP A 89 -2.65 22.98 -16.15
CA ASP A 89 -3.83 22.13 -16.37
C ASP A 89 -3.44 20.73 -16.88
N PRO A 90 -4.12 19.67 -16.41
CA PRO A 90 -3.84 18.31 -16.88
C PRO A 90 -4.24 18.12 -18.35
N ILE A 91 -3.29 17.72 -19.19
CA ILE A 91 -3.53 17.45 -20.61
C ILE A 91 -4.60 16.36 -20.81
N MET A 92 -4.61 15.37 -19.94
CA MET A 92 -5.58 14.27 -19.99
C MET A 92 -7.02 14.75 -19.76
N ARG A 93 -7.24 15.81 -18.96
CA ARG A 93 -8.56 16.40 -18.70
C ARG A 93 -9.19 16.93 -19.99
N ASP A 94 -8.38 17.60 -20.80
CA ASP A 94 -8.87 18.28 -22.01
C ASP A 94 -9.04 17.30 -23.18
N LYS A 95 -8.11 16.36 -23.34
CA LYS A 95 -8.13 15.37 -24.44
C LYS A 95 -9.06 14.19 -24.17
N HIS A 96 -9.17 13.73 -22.92
CA HIS A 96 -9.88 12.50 -22.53
C HIS A 96 -10.69 12.67 -21.25
N ARG A 97 -11.64 13.59 -21.22
CA ARG A 97 -12.38 14.00 -20.03
C ARG A 97 -12.98 12.85 -19.21
N ARG A 98 -13.60 11.86 -19.86
CA ARG A 98 -14.21 10.70 -19.18
C ARG A 98 -13.14 9.84 -18.49
N ARG A 99 -12.03 9.61 -19.16
CA ARG A 99 -10.89 8.84 -18.63
C ARG A 99 -10.24 9.57 -17.47
N TYR A 100 -10.05 10.88 -17.58
CA TYR A 100 -9.52 11.70 -16.49
C TYR A 100 -10.36 11.59 -15.21
N TRP A 101 -11.69 11.75 -15.32
CA TRP A 101 -12.55 11.65 -14.15
C TRP A 101 -12.59 10.24 -13.57
N LEU A 102 -12.52 9.20 -14.37
CA LEU A 102 -12.45 7.82 -13.91
C LEU A 102 -11.11 7.55 -13.17
N PHE A 103 -10.00 8.03 -13.72
CA PHE A 103 -8.68 7.97 -13.11
C PHE A 103 -8.65 8.70 -11.76
N MET A 104 -9.10 9.95 -11.73
CA MET A 104 -9.11 10.77 -10.52
C MET A 104 -10.03 10.19 -9.44
N SER A 105 -11.25 9.81 -9.78
CA SER A 105 -12.17 9.20 -8.82
C SER A 105 -11.64 7.87 -8.27
N GLY A 106 -11.04 7.03 -9.12
CA GLY A 106 -10.37 5.80 -8.69
C GLY A 106 -9.26 6.06 -7.69
N SER A 107 -8.38 7.03 -7.97
CA SER A 107 -7.29 7.42 -7.07
C SER A 107 -7.81 7.93 -5.71
N TRP A 108 -8.82 8.80 -5.71
CA TRP A 108 -9.40 9.35 -4.49
C TRP A 108 -10.12 8.29 -3.65
N VAL A 109 -10.87 7.38 -4.30
CA VAL A 109 -11.53 6.28 -3.62
C VAL A 109 -10.51 5.29 -3.06
N ALA A 110 -9.45 4.97 -3.78
CA ALA A 110 -8.38 4.11 -3.29
C ALA A 110 -7.68 4.72 -2.07
N PHE A 111 -7.34 6.01 -2.14
CA PHE A 111 -6.72 6.74 -1.03
C PHE A 111 -7.65 6.81 0.19
N GLY A 112 -8.89 7.26 0.01
CA GLY A 112 -9.86 7.38 1.11
C GLY A 112 -10.19 6.05 1.78
N SER A 113 -10.39 4.98 1.01
CA SER A 113 -10.68 3.65 1.57
C SER A 113 -9.46 3.01 2.24
N SER A 114 -8.24 3.27 1.77
CA SER A 114 -7.03 2.83 2.45
C SER A 114 -6.80 3.57 3.78
N MET A 115 -7.12 4.86 3.84
CA MET A 115 -7.13 5.62 5.09
C MET A 115 -8.16 5.08 6.09
N LEU A 116 -9.39 4.79 5.63
CA LEU A 116 -10.41 4.16 6.47
C LEU A 116 -9.97 2.78 6.98
N LEU A 117 -9.31 2.00 6.14
CA LEU A 117 -8.75 0.71 6.52
C LEU A 117 -7.67 0.87 7.60
N THR A 118 -6.75 1.80 7.42
CA THR A 118 -5.68 2.11 8.38
C THR A 118 -6.26 2.54 9.72
N VAL A 119 -7.17 3.51 9.74
CA VAL A 119 -7.82 4.00 10.96
C VAL A 119 -8.64 2.89 11.62
N GLY A 120 -9.40 2.11 10.85
CA GLY A 120 -10.17 0.98 11.37
C GLY A 120 -9.30 -0.05 12.09
N LEU A 121 -8.16 -0.42 11.51
CA LEU A 121 -7.21 -1.35 12.13
C LEU A 121 -6.54 -0.75 13.38
N LEU A 122 -6.16 0.52 13.36
CA LEU A 122 -5.55 1.21 14.50
C LEU A 122 -6.52 1.40 15.66
N THR A 123 -7.83 1.55 15.38
CA THR A 123 -8.87 1.66 16.41
C THR A 123 -9.33 0.29 16.96
N GLY A 124 -8.66 -0.78 16.56
CA GLY A 124 -8.92 -2.12 17.08
C GLY A 124 -10.10 -2.84 16.44
N VAL A 125 -10.58 -2.40 15.27
CA VAL A 125 -11.60 -3.14 14.52
C VAL A 125 -11.00 -4.49 14.07
N PRO A 126 -11.67 -5.63 14.36
CA PRO A 126 -11.13 -6.94 14.00
C PRO A 126 -10.86 -7.05 12.49
N ALA A 127 -9.67 -7.54 12.11
CA ALA A 127 -9.24 -7.73 10.72
C ALA A 127 -10.24 -8.59 9.91
N GLY A 128 -10.90 -9.54 10.57
CA GLY A 128 -11.94 -10.40 9.99
C GLY A 128 -13.29 -9.72 9.76
N SER A 129 -13.49 -8.47 10.18
CA SER A 129 -14.79 -7.78 10.05
C SER A 129 -15.16 -7.54 8.58
N ARG A 130 -16.47 -7.49 8.33
CA ARG A 130 -17.01 -7.21 6.97
C ARG A 130 -16.59 -5.82 6.50
N PHE A 131 -16.50 -4.88 7.44
CA PHE A 131 -16.07 -3.50 7.15
C PHE A 131 -14.63 -3.47 6.63
N ILE A 132 -13.68 -4.07 7.35
CA ILE A 132 -12.26 -4.12 6.96
C ILE A 132 -12.09 -4.82 5.60
N ARG A 133 -12.78 -5.94 5.39
CA ARG A 133 -12.75 -6.64 4.10
C ARG A 133 -13.33 -5.80 2.95
N ALA A 134 -14.44 -5.12 3.19
CA ALA A 134 -15.04 -4.26 2.18
C ALA A 134 -14.13 -3.06 1.85
N ALA A 135 -13.59 -2.38 2.87
CA ALA A 135 -12.65 -1.28 2.68
C ALA A 135 -11.40 -1.71 1.91
N PHE A 136 -10.85 -2.89 2.23
CA PHE A 136 -9.71 -3.46 1.51
C PHE A 136 -10.03 -3.74 0.03
N LEU A 137 -11.16 -4.40 -0.25
CA LEU A 137 -11.58 -4.71 -1.63
C LEU A 137 -11.82 -3.44 -2.44
N VAL A 138 -12.44 -2.42 -1.84
CA VAL A 138 -12.67 -1.12 -2.50
C VAL A 138 -11.35 -0.42 -2.77
N ALA A 139 -10.45 -0.34 -1.78
CA ALA A 139 -9.14 0.28 -1.94
C ALA A 139 -8.33 -0.37 -3.05
N TYR A 140 -8.22 -1.70 -3.01
CA TYR A 140 -7.45 -2.47 -3.98
C TYR A 140 -8.05 -2.38 -5.40
N SER A 141 -9.37 -2.59 -5.52
CA SER A 141 -10.08 -2.51 -6.80
C SER A 141 -9.96 -1.13 -7.44
N SER A 142 -10.07 -0.07 -6.64
CA SER A 142 -9.91 1.32 -7.11
C SER A 142 -8.48 1.64 -7.52
N LEU A 143 -7.47 1.10 -6.80
CA LEU A 143 -6.07 1.22 -7.19
C LEU A 143 -5.80 0.56 -8.55
N VAL A 144 -6.30 -0.66 -8.76
CA VAL A 144 -6.19 -1.36 -10.05
C VAL A 144 -6.87 -0.58 -11.16
N LEU A 145 -8.07 -0.04 -10.90
CA LEU A 145 -8.79 0.81 -11.86
C LEU A 145 -7.96 2.05 -12.25
N THR A 146 -7.39 2.74 -11.26
CA THR A 146 -6.54 3.91 -11.48
C THR A 146 -5.33 3.54 -12.33
N PHE A 147 -4.66 2.42 -12.03
CA PHE A 147 -3.51 1.95 -12.79
C PHE A 147 -3.89 1.63 -14.25
N VAL A 148 -4.96 0.89 -14.48
CA VAL A 148 -5.39 0.53 -15.84
C VAL A 148 -5.78 1.77 -16.64
N THR A 149 -6.52 2.70 -16.05
CA THR A 149 -6.93 3.95 -16.72
C THR A 149 -5.77 4.93 -16.93
N SER A 150 -4.63 4.74 -16.28
CA SER A 150 -3.42 5.55 -16.51
C SER A 150 -2.75 5.26 -17.86
N GLN A 151 -3.05 4.14 -18.51
CA GLN A 151 -2.42 3.74 -19.78
C GLN A 151 -2.94 4.56 -20.96
N PRO A 152 -2.12 5.40 -21.64
CA PRO A 152 -2.62 6.37 -22.62
C PRO A 152 -3.02 5.77 -23.96
N ARG A 153 -2.65 4.54 -24.27
CA ARG A 153 -2.80 3.91 -25.60
C ARG A 153 -3.99 2.96 -25.75
N THR A 154 -4.71 2.68 -24.68
CA THR A 154 -5.84 1.74 -24.69
C THR A 154 -7.18 2.49 -24.80
N SER A 155 -8.22 1.85 -25.34
CA SER A 155 -9.56 2.40 -25.30
C SER A 155 -10.18 2.26 -23.91
N LEU A 156 -11.07 3.15 -23.51
CA LEU A 156 -11.74 3.08 -22.21
C LEU A 156 -12.48 1.75 -22.00
N ALA A 157 -13.05 1.18 -23.07
CA ALA A 157 -13.71 -0.12 -23.02
C ALA A 157 -12.74 -1.26 -22.72
N MET A 158 -11.53 -1.23 -23.31
CA MET A 158 -10.45 -2.17 -23.00
C MET A 158 -10.00 -2.04 -21.54
N ASP A 159 -9.85 -0.81 -21.04
CA ASP A 159 -9.45 -0.58 -19.64
C ASP A 159 -10.45 -1.19 -18.67
N ILE A 160 -11.75 -0.98 -18.90
CA ILE A 160 -12.80 -1.57 -18.08
C ILE A 160 -12.80 -3.09 -18.19
N ALA A 161 -12.61 -3.64 -19.39
CA ALA A 161 -12.54 -5.09 -19.60
C ALA A 161 -11.34 -5.71 -18.87
N ILE A 162 -10.16 -5.07 -18.93
CA ILE A 162 -8.96 -5.51 -18.19
C ILE A 162 -9.22 -5.45 -16.68
N TRP A 163 -9.79 -4.35 -16.19
CA TRP A 163 -10.11 -4.22 -14.77
C TRP A 163 -11.08 -5.30 -14.29
N VAL A 164 -12.18 -5.53 -15.02
CA VAL A 164 -13.14 -6.61 -14.71
C VAL A 164 -12.45 -7.97 -14.74
N GLY A 165 -11.60 -8.24 -15.74
CA GLY A 165 -10.84 -9.49 -15.87
C GLY A 165 -9.91 -9.72 -14.66
N VAL A 166 -9.16 -8.70 -14.24
CA VAL A 166 -8.28 -8.78 -13.06
C VAL A 166 -9.09 -9.02 -11.79
N MET A 167 -10.20 -8.30 -11.61
CA MET A 167 -11.06 -8.48 -10.42
C MET A 167 -11.73 -9.85 -10.39
N ALA A 168 -12.17 -10.37 -11.55
CA ALA A 168 -12.72 -11.72 -11.66
C ALA A 168 -11.66 -12.78 -11.36
N ALA A 169 -10.45 -12.64 -11.90
CA ALA A 169 -9.33 -13.56 -11.62
C ALA A 169 -8.99 -13.59 -10.13
N LEU A 170 -8.92 -12.42 -9.47
CA LEU A 170 -8.69 -12.34 -8.03
C LEU A 170 -9.83 -12.96 -7.22
N ALA A 171 -11.08 -12.75 -7.61
CA ALA A 171 -12.23 -13.37 -6.96
C ALA A 171 -12.17 -14.90 -7.08
N VAL A 172 -11.79 -15.42 -8.25
CA VAL A 172 -11.60 -16.85 -8.46
C VAL A 172 -10.48 -17.39 -7.59
N VAL A 173 -9.28 -16.76 -7.60
CA VAL A 173 -8.13 -17.19 -6.78
C VAL A 173 -8.48 -17.18 -5.30
N THR A 174 -9.12 -16.12 -4.79
CA THR A 174 -9.53 -16.04 -3.39
C THR A 174 -10.59 -17.07 -3.03
N SER A 175 -11.46 -17.41 -3.95
CA SER A 175 -12.45 -18.50 -3.77
C SER A 175 -11.76 -19.85 -3.69
N TYR A 176 -10.77 -20.12 -4.56
CA TYR A 176 -9.97 -21.35 -4.51
C TYR A 176 -9.21 -21.50 -3.19
N LEU A 177 -8.54 -20.44 -2.73
CA LEU A 177 -7.81 -20.44 -1.45
C LEU A 177 -8.74 -20.64 -0.24
N ARG A 178 -10.02 -20.27 -0.36
CA ARG A 178 -11.03 -20.52 0.68
C ARG A 178 -11.65 -21.91 0.62
N LEU A 179 -11.55 -22.61 -0.51
CA LEU A 179 -12.08 -23.98 -0.66
C LEU A 179 -11.48 -24.95 0.35
N ASP A 180 -10.21 -24.76 0.75
CA ASP A 180 -9.57 -25.57 1.80
C ASP A 180 -10.20 -25.42 3.18
N ARG A 181 -10.99 -24.36 3.39
CA ARG A 181 -11.74 -24.08 4.64
C ARG A 181 -13.22 -24.45 4.54
N LEU A 182 -13.70 -24.92 3.41
CA LEU A 182 -15.09 -25.35 3.24
C LEU A 182 -15.28 -26.79 3.75
N PRO A 183 -16.47 -27.11 4.26
CA PRO A 183 -16.80 -28.49 4.65
C PRO A 183 -16.70 -29.43 3.45
N THR A 184 -16.32 -30.67 3.70
CA THR A 184 -15.97 -31.68 2.70
C THR A 184 -17.02 -31.91 1.60
N TRP A 185 -18.29 -31.75 1.93
CA TRP A 185 -19.39 -31.83 0.97
C TRP A 185 -19.38 -30.71 -0.09
N ALA A 186 -19.03 -29.49 0.33
CA ALA A 186 -18.93 -28.32 -0.56
C ALA A 186 -17.70 -28.42 -1.46
N GLN A 187 -16.59 -28.95 -0.93
CA GLN A 187 -15.38 -29.24 -1.74
C GLN A 187 -15.66 -30.28 -2.83
N ALA A 188 -16.43 -31.33 -2.50
CA ALA A 188 -16.79 -32.35 -3.45
C ALA A 188 -17.68 -31.79 -4.59
N ALA A 189 -18.69 -31.00 -4.27
CA ALA A 189 -19.58 -30.35 -5.24
C ALA A 189 -18.79 -29.40 -6.19
N PHE A 190 -17.83 -28.65 -5.64
CA PHE A 190 -17.03 -27.72 -6.43
C PHE A 190 -16.02 -28.44 -7.34
N ARG A 191 -15.42 -29.55 -6.87
CA ARG A 191 -14.55 -30.39 -7.70
C ARG A 191 -15.32 -31.06 -8.86
N GLN A 192 -16.59 -31.44 -8.66
CA GLN A 192 -17.44 -31.96 -9.72
C GLN A 192 -17.78 -30.91 -10.80
N LEU A 193 -17.93 -29.64 -10.41
CA LEU A 193 -18.20 -28.53 -11.34
C LEU A 193 -16.98 -28.15 -12.19
N LEU A 194 -15.75 -28.27 -11.65
CA LEU A 194 -14.49 -27.89 -12.30
C LEU A 194 -13.76 -29.08 -12.94
N GLY A 195 -14.14 -30.30 -12.61
CA GLY A 195 -13.51 -31.54 -13.06
C GLY A 195 -14.11 -32.14 -14.34
N ARG A 196 -14.65 -31.26 -15.20
CA ARG A 196 -15.06 -31.67 -16.56
C ARG A 196 -14.19 -30.98 -17.60
#